data_86161986b497dcf4aecc49e31f8c231d
#
_entry.id   86161986b497dcf4aecc49e31f8c231d
#
_cell.length_a   1.000
_cell.length_b   1.000
_cell.length_c   1.000
_cell.angle_alpha   90.00
_cell.angle_beta   90.00
_cell.angle_gamma   90.00
#
_symmetry.space_group_name_H-M   'P 1'
#
loop_
_entity.id
_entity.type
_entity.pdbx_description
1 polymer ?
#
loop_
_entity_poly.entity_id
_entity_poly.type
_entity_poly.pdbx_seq_one_letter_code
_entity_poly.pdbx_strand_id
1 'polypeptide(L)' 'MTSATGGECGRQCNEPCRTVVTRTYKELRALGADDPSAFSSAVKVMALRHPRDHPDAVLAQVAEWLDDE' A
#
# COMPACT_ATOMS: atom_id res chain seq x y z
N MET A 1 -21.99 11.55 3.76
CA MET A 1 -21.60 11.48 3.59
C MET A 1 -20.63 11.63 3.18
N THR A 2 -20.09 11.68 2.94
CA THR A 2 -19.39 11.67 2.71
C THR A 2 -18.47 11.69 2.20
N SER A 3 -17.94 11.72 1.89
CA SER A 3 -17.26 11.60 1.48
C SER A 3 -16.25 11.68 1.04
N ALA A 4 -15.72 11.60 0.80
CA ALA A 4 -14.78 11.50 0.55
C ALA A 4 -14.01 11.69 -0.21
N THR A 5 -13.49 11.67 -0.53
CA THR A 5 -12.95 11.82 -1.21
C THR A 5 -11.89 11.96 -1.64
N GLY A 6 -11.49 12.03 -2.02
CA GLY A 6 -10.46 12.23 -2.39
C GLY A 6 -9.38 11.58 -2.47
N GLY A 7 -8.32 11.88 -2.77
CA GLY A 7 -7.18 11.06 -2.89
C GLY A 7 -6.59 10.65 -1.58
N GLU A 8 -6.75 11.48 -0.59
CA GLU A 8 -6.14 11.16 0.69
C GLU A 8 -7.01 10.25 1.50
N CYS A 9 -6.39 9.34 2.21
CA CYS A 9 -7.08 8.47 3.12
C CYS A 9 -7.40 9.20 4.41
N GLY A 10 -8.54 8.87 4.96
CA GLY A 10 -8.86 9.31 6.29
C GLY A 10 -8.31 8.33 7.31
N ARG A 11 -8.77 8.48 8.51
CA ARG A 11 -8.29 7.61 9.56
C ARG A 11 -8.72 6.16 9.37
N GLN A 12 -9.71 5.92 8.53
CA GLN A 12 -10.18 4.58 8.30
C GLN A 12 -9.57 3.92 7.09
N CYS A 13 -8.57 4.53 6.54
CA CYS A 13 -8.03 3.99 5.31
C CYS A 13 -7.12 2.79 5.52
N ASN A 14 -6.81 2.44 6.75
CA ASN A 14 -5.89 1.34 7.00
C ASN A 14 -6.31 0.07 6.29
N GLU A 15 -7.58 -0.31 6.43
CA GLU A 15 -8.01 -1.55 5.81
C GLU A 15 -8.11 -1.47 4.31
N PRO A 16 -8.74 -0.43 3.74
CA PRO A 16 -8.72 -0.33 2.28
C PRO A 16 -7.32 -0.23 1.72
N CYS A 17 -6.46 0.52 2.39
CA CYS A 17 -5.09 0.66 1.92
C CYS A 17 -4.36 -0.66 1.99
N ARG A 18 -4.53 -1.39 3.08
CA ARG A 18 -3.91 -2.70 3.20
C ARG A 18 -4.35 -3.62 2.07
N THR A 19 -5.64 -3.64 1.78
CA THR A 19 -6.15 -4.49 0.74
C THR A 19 -5.55 -4.14 -0.62
N VAL A 20 -5.53 -2.86 -0.95
CA VAL A 20 -5.00 -2.42 -2.24
C VAL A 20 -3.52 -2.74 -2.35
N VAL A 21 -2.78 -2.43 -1.30
CA VAL A 21 -1.34 -2.62 -1.30
C VAL A 21 -0.97 -4.10 -1.40
N THR A 22 -1.61 -4.93 -0.59
CA THR A 22 -1.28 -6.35 -0.61
C THR A 22 -1.72 -7.00 -1.92
N ARG A 23 -2.84 -6.55 -2.47
CA ARG A 23 -3.28 -7.07 -3.76
C ARG A 23 -2.29 -6.70 -4.85
N THR A 24 -1.81 -5.47 -4.86
CA THR A 24 -0.83 -5.04 -5.84
C THR A 24 0.40 -5.94 -5.79
N TYR A 25 0.89 -6.20 -4.59
CA TYR A 25 2.05 -7.05 -4.43
C TYR A 25 1.77 -8.46 -4.98
N LYS A 26 0.65 -9.04 -4.58
CA LYS A 26 0.33 -10.39 -4.96
C LYS A 26 0.12 -10.53 -6.46
N GLU A 27 -0.53 -9.55 -7.06
CA GLU A 27 -0.78 -9.59 -8.50
C GLU A 27 0.52 -9.51 -9.28
N LEU A 28 1.42 -8.66 -8.83
CA LEU A 28 2.70 -8.54 -9.51
C LEU A 28 3.51 -9.80 -9.38
N ARG A 29 3.49 -10.42 -8.21
CA ARG A 29 4.17 -11.70 -8.03
C ARG A 29 3.58 -12.76 -8.95
N ALA A 30 2.27 -12.77 -9.09
CA ALA A 30 1.60 -13.72 -9.96
C ALA A 30 1.96 -13.51 -11.43
N LEU A 31 2.26 -12.26 -11.79
CA LEU A 31 2.66 -11.95 -13.16
C LEU A 31 4.14 -12.22 -13.42
N GLY A 32 4.87 -12.63 -12.42
CA GLY A 32 6.27 -12.97 -12.61
C GLY A 32 7.25 -11.96 -12.07
N ALA A 33 6.78 -10.86 -11.49
CA ALA A 33 7.67 -9.89 -10.90
C ALA A 33 8.38 -10.48 -9.69
N ASP A 34 9.63 -10.13 -9.52
CA ASP A 34 10.35 -10.63 -8.35
C ASP A 34 9.92 -9.84 -7.10
N ASP A 35 10.31 -10.37 -5.95
CA ASP A 35 9.88 -9.81 -4.70
C ASP A 35 10.25 -8.34 -4.54
N PRO A 36 11.50 -7.92 -4.78
CA PRO A 36 11.83 -6.51 -4.61
C PRO A 36 11.01 -5.59 -5.51
N SER A 37 10.75 -6.02 -6.74
CA SER A 37 9.97 -5.20 -7.66
C SER A 37 8.53 -5.08 -7.22
N ALA A 38 7.94 -6.18 -6.81
CA ALA A 38 6.56 -6.18 -6.35
C ALA A 38 6.44 -5.34 -5.07
N PHE A 39 7.40 -5.48 -4.17
CA PHE A 39 7.39 -4.71 -2.94
C PHE A 39 7.51 -3.22 -3.23
N SER A 40 8.41 -2.85 -4.12
CA SER A 40 8.60 -1.45 -4.47
C SER A 40 7.32 -0.85 -5.04
N SER A 41 6.64 -1.60 -5.89
CA SER A 41 5.37 -1.12 -6.45
C SER A 41 4.31 -0.95 -5.38
N ALA A 42 4.23 -1.89 -4.45
CA ALA A 42 3.28 -1.79 -3.36
C ALA A 42 3.56 -0.56 -2.50
N VAL A 43 4.84 -0.29 -2.24
CA VAL A 43 5.22 0.89 -1.48
C VAL A 43 4.79 2.16 -2.22
N LYS A 44 4.96 2.20 -3.53
CA LYS A 44 4.57 3.36 -4.30
C LYS A 44 3.07 3.60 -4.22
N VAL A 45 2.28 2.54 -4.29
CA VAL A 45 0.84 2.69 -4.16
C VAL A 45 0.49 3.28 -2.81
N MET A 46 1.11 2.77 -1.77
CA MET A 46 0.84 3.29 -0.43
C MET A 46 1.27 4.75 -0.31
N ALA A 47 2.41 5.09 -0.86
CA ALA A 47 2.91 6.46 -0.80
C ALA A 47 1.97 7.42 -1.51
N LEU A 48 1.39 7.00 -2.62
CA LEU A 48 0.45 7.84 -3.35
C LEU A 48 -0.82 8.08 -2.56
N ARG A 49 -1.23 7.10 -1.76
CA ARG A 49 -2.42 7.24 -0.95
C ARG A 49 -2.16 8.01 0.33
N HIS A 50 -0.89 8.10 0.73
CA HIS A 50 -0.50 8.80 1.96
C HIS A 50 0.66 9.73 1.67
N PRO A 51 0.43 10.78 0.88
CA PRO A 51 1.54 11.63 0.44
C PRO A 51 2.23 12.37 1.57
N ARG A 52 1.60 12.47 2.72
CA ARG A 52 2.18 13.19 3.84
C ARG A 52 2.95 12.30 4.78
N ASP A 53 2.84 11.00 4.61
CA ASP A 53 3.53 10.09 5.49
C ASP A 53 5.00 10.04 5.12
N HIS A 54 5.82 9.86 6.13
CA HIS A 54 7.24 9.73 5.93
C HIS A 54 7.53 8.45 5.14
N PRO A 55 8.46 8.50 4.18
CA PRO A 55 8.74 7.30 3.38
C PRO A 55 9.12 6.08 4.22
N ASP A 56 9.85 6.28 5.30
CA ASP A 56 10.23 5.16 6.16
C ASP A 56 9.01 4.54 6.81
N ALA A 57 8.05 5.37 7.22
CA ALA A 57 6.84 4.87 7.82
C ALA A 57 6.01 4.08 6.82
N VAL A 58 5.95 4.55 5.58
CA VAL A 58 5.24 3.85 4.52
C VAL A 58 5.87 2.49 4.27
N LEU A 59 7.18 2.48 4.16
CA LEU A 59 7.91 1.24 3.90
C LEU A 59 7.66 0.23 5.01
N ALA A 60 7.78 0.68 6.25
CA ALA A 60 7.60 -0.20 7.40
C ALA A 60 6.18 -0.76 7.44
N GLN A 61 5.21 0.08 7.13
CA GLN A 61 3.81 -0.36 7.16
C GLN A 61 3.54 -1.41 6.10
N VAL A 62 4.03 -1.20 4.89
CA VAL A 62 3.84 -2.17 3.82
C VAL A 62 4.53 -3.48 4.18
N ALA A 63 5.74 -3.40 4.69
CA ALA A 63 6.46 -4.60 5.07
C ALA A 63 5.72 -5.39 6.13
N GLU A 64 5.15 -4.69 7.09
CA GLU A 64 4.39 -5.34 8.15
C GLU A 64 3.17 -6.05 7.59
N TRP A 65 2.44 -5.38 6.72
CA TRP A 65 1.25 -5.98 6.12
C TRP A 65 1.59 -7.22 5.32
N LEU A 66 2.65 -7.16 4.53
CA LEU A 66 3.02 -8.30 3.69
C LEU A 66 3.56 -9.45 4.52
N ASP A 67 4.24 -9.15 5.61
CA ASP A 67 4.73 -10.18 6.50
C ASP A 67 3.58 -10.93 7.16
N ASP A 68 2.47 -10.24 7.33
CA ASP A 68 1.30 -10.80 7.99
C ASP A 68 0.48 -11.67 7.03
N GLU A 69 0.71 -11.55 5.76
CA GLU A 69 0.01 -12.36 4.78
C GLU A 69 0.65 -13.74 4.69
#